data_182ae0884f63082f64993d66472cb095
#
_entry.id   182ae0884f63082f64993d66472cb095
#
_cell.length_a   1.000
_cell.length_b   1.000
_cell.length_c   1.000
_cell.angle_alpha   90.00
_cell.angle_beta   90.00
_cell.angle_gamma   90.00
#
_symmetry.space_group_name_H-M   'P 1'
#
loop_
_entity.id
_entity.type
_entity.pdbx_description
1 polymer ?
#
loop_
_entity_poly.entity_id
_entity_poly.type
_entity_poly.pdbx_seq_one_letter_code
_entity_poly.pdbx_strand_id
1 'polypeptide(L)'
;MRIWLIIKIVVGLVVVGIATFSGMFSYHIAVEPLGGVFTRIFPEAGVVLRDTKEEDFTKVLDAAEIPDFEPGDRAFQKAHELIALGKIREGREKLMAIINVFSSSPAAPQARRIVSMMNLDEVLSSDFRTGKITYKVKSGDSYLAIAGRHETSLDMIMHLNDMMEMKNLKVGDEMTLMSLNYRILIEPYRNSISLWEDAKFICDYPILKIQGAVPPAGTTTIASRR
;
A
#
# COMPACT_ATOMS: atom_id res chain seq x y z
N MET A 1 2.19 -56.62 35.27
CA MET A 1 3.61 -56.53 34.98
C MET A 1 3.97 -56.54 33.47
N ARG A 2 3.20 -57.18 32.58
CA ARG A 2 3.44 -57.28 31.15
C ARG A 2 3.18 -55.99 30.33
N ILE A 3 2.18 -55.19 30.72
CA ILE A 3 1.79 -53.99 30.01
C ILE A 3 2.89 -52.91 30.08
N TRP A 4 3.55 -52.76 31.22
CA TRP A 4 4.62 -51.77 31.39
C TRP A 4 5.88 -52.10 30.58
N LEU A 5 6.12 -53.37 30.34
CA LEU A 5 7.21 -53.85 29.47
C LEU A 5 6.89 -53.53 27.99
N ILE A 6 5.65 -53.71 27.55
CA ILE A 6 5.19 -53.36 26.20
C ILE A 6 5.32 -51.88 25.97
N ILE A 7 4.93 -51.03 26.93
CA ILE A 7 5.07 -49.56 26.82
C ILE A 7 6.55 -49.17 26.65
N LYS A 8 7.46 -49.77 27.42
CA LYS A 8 8.89 -49.48 27.30
C LYS A 8 9.46 -49.90 25.93
N ILE A 9 9.01 -51.01 25.37
CA ILE A 9 9.43 -51.47 24.04
C ILE A 9 8.92 -50.53 22.96
N VAL A 10 7.65 -50.09 23.05
CA VAL A 10 7.05 -49.15 22.09
C VAL A 10 7.73 -47.81 22.16
N VAL A 11 7.98 -47.25 23.35
CA VAL A 11 8.72 -46.01 23.54
C VAL A 11 10.15 -46.13 23.00
N GLY A 12 10.82 -47.21 23.23
CA GLY A 12 12.17 -47.51 22.69
C GLY A 12 12.18 -47.51 21.16
N LEU A 13 11.19 -48.15 20.52
CA LEU A 13 11.07 -48.20 19.06
C LEU A 13 10.78 -46.79 18.47
N VAL A 14 9.96 -46.02 19.14
CA VAL A 14 9.67 -44.63 18.71
C VAL A 14 10.92 -43.74 18.80
N VAL A 15 11.68 -43.86 19.89
CA VAL A 15 12.93 -43.08 20.06
C VAL A 15 13.97 -43.50 19.01
N VAL A 16 14.14 -44.77 18.74
CA VAL A 16 15.04 -45.29 17.68
C VAL A 16 14.56 -44.81 16.31
N GLY A 17 13.24 -44.81 16.04
CA GLY A 17 12.67 -44.34 14.80
C GLY A 17 12.95 -42.85 14.58
N ILE A 18 12.79 -42.03 15.62
CA ILE A 18 13.08 -40.59 15.56
C ILE A 18 14.57 -40.33 15.35
N ALA A 19 15.45 -41.05 16.03
CA ALA A 19 16.90 -40.93 15.91
C ALA A 19 17.39 -41.33 14.51
N THR A 20 16.90 -42.45 13.96
CA THR A 20 17.24 -42.87 12.59
C THR A 20 16.72 -41.94 11.53
N PHE A 21 15.48 -41.41 11.69
CA PHE A 21 14.91 -40.42 10.79
C PHE A 21 15.70 -39.09 10.84
N SER A 22 16.03 -38.62 12.02
CA SER A 22 16.82 -37.39 12.20
C SER A 22 18.25 -37.53 11.64
N GLY A 23 18.90 -38.69 11.83
CA GLY A 23 20.22 -38.99 11.27
C GLY A 23 20.22 -39.07 9.74
N MET A 24 19.19 -39.72 9.18
CA MET A 24 19.00 -39.83 7.74
C MET A 24 18.69 -38.51 7.09
N PHE A 25 17.89 -37.68 7.76
CA PHE A 25 17.54 -36.34 7.32
C PHE A 25 18.76 -35.40 7.35
N SER A 26 19.55 -35.43 8.42
CA SER A 26 20.80 -34.66 8.52
C SER A 26 21.84 -35.08 7.49
N TYR A 27 21.96 -36.38 7.24
CA TYR A 27 22.86 -36.90 6.20
C TYR A 27 22.44 -36.44 4.79
N HIS A 28 21.12 -36.48 4.51
CA HIS A 28 20.59 -36.04 3.22
C HIS A 28 20.81 -34.55 2.97
N ILE A 29 20.63 -33.71 4.00
CA ILE A 29 20.89 -32.27 3.87
C ILE A 29 22.38 -31.97 3.63
N ALA A 30 23.28 -32.77 4.22
CA ALA A 30 24.71 -32.54 4.13
C ALA A 30 25.36 -33.09 2.83
N VAL A 31 24.81 -34.17 2.27
CA VAL A 31 25.43 -34.89 1.13
C VAL A 31 24.66 -34.67 -0.19
N GLU A 32 23.36 -34.54 -0.13
CA GLU A 32 22.51 -34.23 -1.29
C GLU A 32 21.45 -33.19 -0.90
N PRO A 33 21.78 -31.93 -0.98
CA PRO A 33 20.79 -30.89 -0.64
C PRO A 33 19.59 -31.01 -1.57
N LEU A 34 18.48 -31.52 -1.04
CA LEU A 34 17.12 -31.52 -1.59
C LEU A 34 16.79 -32.52 -2.72
N GLY A 35 17.62 -33.53 -3.04
CA GLY A 35 17.41 -34.33 -4.26
C GLY A 35 16.88 -35.76 -4.13
N GLY A 36 17.20 -36.52 -3.08
CA GLY A 36 17.11 -37.99 -3.19
C GLY A 36 15.76 -38.62 -2.78
N VAL A 37 15.32 -38.44 -1.54
CA VAL A 37 14.12 -39.09 -1.02
C VAL A 37 12.85 -38.27 -1.27
N PHE A 38 12.95 -36.95 -1.25
CA PHE A 38 11.84 -36.06 -1.54
C PHE A 38 11.29 -36.22 -2.95
N THR A 39 12.15 -36.43 -3.95
CA THR A 39 11.74 -36.69 -5.34
C THR A 39 11.04 -38.01 -5.54
N ARG A 40 11.27 -39.03 -4.65
CA ARG A 40 10.54 -40.30 -4.68
C ARG A 40 9.16 -40.21 -4.04
N ILE A 41 8.99 -39.35 -3.02
CA ILE A 41 7.71 -39.18 -2.30
C ILE A 41 6.82 -38.13 -2.99
N PHE A 42 7.45 -37.12 -3.61
CA PHE A 42 6.76 -36.05 -4.35
C PHE A 42 7.39 -35.91 -5.75
N PRO A 43 7.01 -36.76 -6.71
CA PRO A 43 7.59 -36.74 -8.06
C PRO A 43 7.38 -35.41 -8.79
N GLU A 44 6.33 -34.67 -8.47
CA GLU A 44 6.05 -33.34 -9.05
C GLU A 44 7.03 -32.25 -8.56
N ALA A 45 7.53 -32.35 -7.35
CA ALA A 45 8.53 -31.40 -6.83
C ALA A 45 9.91 -31.61 -7.50
N GLY A 46 10.18 -32.81 -7.96
CA GLY A 46 11.42 -33.15 -8.68
C GLY A 46 11.52 -32.57 -10.09
N VAL A 47 10.40 -32.26 -10.72
CA VAL A 47 10.37 -31.63 -12.06
C VAL A 47 10.78 -30.17 -11.96
N VAL A 48 10.29 -29.46 -10.93
CA VAL A 48 10.63 -28.03 -10.71
C VAL A 48 12.10 -27.85 -10.33
N LEU A 49 12.72 -28.84 -9.65
CA LEU A 49 14.13 -28.75 -9.23
C LEU A 49 15.12 -29.34 -10.26
N ARG A 50 14.65 -30.15 -11.21
CA ARG A 50 15.50 -30.72 -12.27
C ARG A 50 15.70 -29.83 -13.48
N ASP A 51 14.79 -28.88 -13.73
CA ASP A 51 14.96 -27.86 -14.77
C ASP A 51 15.91 -26.72 -14.35
N THR A 52 16.29 -26.65 -13.09
CA THR A 52 17.51 -25.93 -12.68
C THR A 52 18.72 -26.86 -12.81
N LYS A 53 19.02 -27.41 -14.02
CA LYS A 53 20.41 -27.54 -14.40
C LYS A 53 21.07 -26.21 -14.09
N GLU A 54 22.27 -26.26 -13.50
CA GLU A 54 23.26 -25.20 -13.58
C GLU A 54 23.50 -24.86 -15.07
N GLU A 55 22.51 -24.37 -15.77
CA GLU A 55 22.72 -23.51 -16.90
C GLU A 55 23.37 -22.30 -16.27
N ASP A 56 24.65 -22.27 -16.47
CA ASP A 56 25.62 -21.28 -16.16
C ASP A 56 24.89 -19.93 -16.00
N PHE A 57 24.55 -19.54 -14.75
CA PHE A 57 23.91 -18.29 -14.44
C PHE A 57 24.67 -17.12 -15.06
N THR A 58 25.98 -17.30 -15.29
CA THR A 58 26.80 -16.39 -16.05
C THR A 58 26.37 -16.29 -17.51
N LYS A 59 25.95 -17.40 -18.17
CA LYS A 59 25.44 -17.36 -19.55
C LYS A 59 24.04 -16.75 -19.64
N VAL A 60 23.21 -16.88 -18.60
CA VAL A 60 21.92 -16.22 -18.52
C VAL A 60 22.09 -14.72 -18.21
N LEU A 61 23.12 -14.35 -17.46
CA LEU A 61 23.49 -12.96 -17.20
C LEU A 61 24.23 -12.32 -18.38
N ASP A 62 25.02 -13.11 -19.15
CA ASP A 62 25.70 -12.67 -20.37
C ASP A 62 24.83 -12.78 -21.64
N ALA A 63 23.74 -13.55 -21.63
CA ALA A 63 22.69 -13.47 -22.62
C ALA A 63 21.93 -12.17 -22.39
N ALA A 64 22.50 -11.12 -22.87
CA ALA A 64 22.17 -9.72 -22.67
C ALA A 64 20.86 -9.29 -23.33
N GLU A 65 19.79 -9.91 -22.98
CA GLU A 65 18.46 -9.35 -23.08
C GLU A 65 17.66 -9.83 -21.86
N ILE A 66 18.09 -9.39 -20.67
CA ILE A 66 17.12 -9.24 -19.60
C ILE A 66 16.13 -8.22 -20.19
N PRO A 67 14.91 -8.65 -20.57
CA PRO A 67 13.91 -7.66 -21.00
C PRO A 67 13.90 -6.58 -19.94
N ASP A 68 13.98 -5.33 -20.38
CA ASP A 68 13.97 -4.17 -19.48
C ASP A 68 12.64 -4.15 -18.73
N PHE A 69 12.59 -4.97 -17.67
CA PHE A 69 11.41 -5.15 -16.84
C PHE A 69 11.40 -4.02 -15.85
N GLU A 70 10.82 -2.91 -16.24
CA GLU A 70 10.40 -1.88 -15.31
C GLU A 70 9.37 -2.47 -14.34
N PRO A 71 9.73 -2.71 -13.07
CA PRO A 71 8.80 -3.31 -12.09
C PRO A 71 7.54 -2.46 -11.92
N GLY A 72 7.67 -1.14 -12.11
CA GLY A 72 6.56 -0.20 -12.06
C GLY A 72 5.54 -0.43 -13.17
N ASP A 73 5.97 -0.73 -14.39
CA ASP A 73 5.07 -0.97 -15.53
C ASP A 73 4.27 -2.26 -15.33
N ARG A 74 4.90 -3.32 -14.84
CA ARG A 74 4.18 -4.56 -14.50
C ARG A 74 3.16 -4.36 -13.37
N ALA A 75 3.54 -3.63 -12.34
CA ALA A 75 2.64 -3.30 -11.24
C ALA A 75 1.46 -2.47 -11.75
N PHE A 76 1.71 -1.55 -12.71
CA PHE A 76 0.68 -0.72 -13.33
C PHE A 76 -0.31 -1.56 -14.16
N GLN A 77 0.19 -2.44 -15.03
CA GLN A 77 -0.65 -3.36 -15.80
C GLN A 77 -1.52 -4.21 -14.87
N LYS A 78 -0.92 -4.77 -13.81
CA LYS A 78 -1.66 -5.56 -12.83
C LYS A 78 -2.72 -4.75 -12.08
N ALA A 79 -2.41 -3.50 -11.73
CA ALA A 79 -3.39 -2.60 -11.13
C ALA A 79 -4.57 -2.34 -12.09
N HIS A 80 -4.28 -2.10 -13.36
CA HIS A 80 -5.30 -1.88 -14.39
C HIS A 80 -6.22 -3.09 -14.57
N GLU A 81 -5.65 -4.31 -14.63
CA GLU A 81 -6.44 -5.55 -14.67
C GLU A 81 -7.37 -5.68 -13.45
N LEU A 82 -6.85 -5.41 -12.24
CA LEU A 82 -7.63 -5.49 -11.00
C LEU A 82 -8.80 -4.50 -11.03
N ILE A 83 -8.56 -3.27 -11.46
CA ILE A 83 -9.59 -2.24 -11.58
C ILE A 83 -10.65 -2.66 -12.61
N ALA A 84 -10.23 -3.18 -13.77
CA ALA A 84 -11.14 -3.68 -14.80
C ALA A 84 -12.02 -4.85 -14.33
N LEU A 85 -11.50 -5.67 -13.40
CA LEU A 85 -12.25 -6.75 -12.73
C LEU A 85 -13.15 -6.27 -11.58
N GLY A 86 -13.24 -4.96 -11.32
CA GLY A 86 -13.99 -4.39 -10.20
C GLY A 86 -13.30 -4.49 -8.85
N LYS A 87 -12.06 -4.99 -8.78
CA LYS A 87 -11.24 -5.09 -7.57
C LYS A 87 -10.54 -3.76 -7.28
N ILE A 88 -11.34 -2.70 -7.10
CA ILE A 88 -10.85 -1.31 -7.01
C ILE A 88 -9.83 -1.12 -5.88
N ARG A 89 -10.09 -1.70 -4.70
CA ARG A 89 -9.18 -1.58 -3.54
C ARG A 89 -7.81 -2.20 -3.83
N GLU A 90 -7.79 -3.43 -4.35
CA GLU A 90 -6.53 -4.13 -4.67
C GLU A 90 -5.76 -3.39 -5.78
N GLY A 91 -6.46 -2.87 -6.80
CA GLY A 91 -5.88 -2.05 -7.85
C GLY A 91 -5.27 -0.75 -7.30
N ARG A 92 -5.98 -0.04 -6.41
CA ARG A 92 -5.47 1.16 -5.72
C ARG A 92 -4.20 0.86 -4.91
N GLU A 93 -4.17 -0.25 -4.16
CA GLU A 93 -2.98 -0.66 -3.39
C GLU A 93 -1.76 -0.87 -4.29
N LYS A 94 -1.94 -1.49 -5.47
CA LYS A 94 -0.85 -1.63 -6.45
C LYS A 94 -0.38 -0.30 -7.02
N LEU A 95 -1.30 0.60 -7.35
CA LEU A 95 -0.95 1.95 -7.80
C LEU A 95 -0.21 2.76 -6.71
N MET A 96 -0.65 2.65 -5.45
CA MET A 96 0.04 3.26 -4.31
C MET A 96 1.45 2.70 -4.11
N ALA A 97 1.66 1.39 -4.33
CA ALA A 97 2.99 0.80 -4.29
C ALA A 97 3.90 1.41 -5.37
N ILE A 98 3.40 1.70 -6.58
CA ILE A 98 4.17 2.37 -7.62
C ILE A 98 4.57 3.78 -7.16
N ILE A 99 3.65 4.54 -6.59
CA ILE A 99 3.89 5.91 -6.12
C ILE A 99 4.97 5.95 -5.03
N ASN A 100 4.93 5.00 -4.10
CA ASN A 100 5.78 5.00 -2.91
C ASN A 100 7.13 4.29 -3.13
N VAL A 101 7.15 3.20 -3.89
CA VAL A 101 8.32 2.33 -4.05
C VAL A 101 9.01 2.54 -5.40
N PHE A 102 8.23 2.67 -6.47
CA PHE A 102 8.74 2.83 -7.85
C PHE A 102 8.50 4.26 -8.37
N SER A 103 8.76 5.26 -7.54
CA SER A 103 8.45 6.67 -7.85
C SER A 103 9.18 7.23 -9.08
N SER A 104 10.29 6.61 -9.51
CA SER A 104 11.04 6.93 -10.73
C SER A 104 10.56 6.18 -11.97
N SER A 105 9.67 5.20 -11.83
CA SER A 105 9.12 4.45 -12.96
C SER A 105 8.34 5.35 -13.92
N PRO A 106 8.40 5.11 -15.25
CA PRO A 106 7.56 5.79 -16.25
C PRO A 106 6.05 5.67 -15.95
N ALA A 107 5.63 4.62 -15.26
CA ALA A 107 4.24 4.43 -14.85
C ALA A 107 3.82 5.31 -13.65
N ALA A 108 4.76 5.85 -12.87
CA ALA A 108 4.45 6.60 -11.64
C ALA A 108 3.56 7.84 -11.86
N PRO A 109 3.74 8.68 -12.91
CA PRO A 109 2.85 9.81 -13.17
C PRO A 109 1.41 9.38 -13.45
N GLN A 110 1.22 8.29 -14.20
CA GLN A 110 -0.11 7.76 -14.49
C GLN A 110 -0.77 7.16 -13.24
N ALA A 111 0.01 6.41 -12.45
CA ALA A 111 -0.46 5.88 -11.17
C ALA A 111 -0.92 7.01 -10.23
N ARG A 112 -0.13 8.09 -10.10
CA ARG A 112 -0.48 9.27 -9.30
C ARG A 112 -1.79 9.90 -9.78
N ARG A 113 -1.96 10.06 -11.08
CA ARG A 113 -3.18 10.65 -11.65
C ARG A 113 -4.43 9.82 -11.31
N ILE A 114 -4.36 8.50 -11.49
CA ILE A 114 -5.50 7.60 -11.20
C ILE A 114 -5.82 7.62 -9.70
N VAL A 115 -4.81 7.48 -8.85
CA VAL A 115 -4.99 7.49 -7.39
C VAL A 115 -5.50 8.85 -6.91
N SER A 116 -5.02 9.96 -7.50
CA SER A 116 -5.53 11.32 -7.19
C SER A 116 -7.03 11.42 -7.42
N MET A 117 -7.52 10.93 -8.55
CA MET A 117 -8.96 10.94 -8.84
C MET A 117 -9.74 10.11 -7.81
N MET A 118 -9.29 8.87 -7.54
CA MET A 118 -9.95 8.00 -6.56
C MET A 118 -9.97 8.61 -5.15
N ASN A 119 -8.85 9.21 -4.73
CA ASN A 119 -8.74 9.79 -3.39
C ASN A 119 -9.53 11.09 -3.26
N LEU A 120 -9.55 11.94 -4.29
CA LEU A 120 -10.35 13.16 -4.29
C LEU A 120 -11.84 12.87 -4.23
N ASP A 121 -12.31 11.88 -4.99
CA ASP A 121 -13.71 11.44 -4.93
C ASP A 121 -14.05 10.95 -3.52
N GLU A 122 -13.15 10.21 -2.86
CA GLU A 122 -13.35 9.74 -1.49
C GLU A 122 -13.36 10.89 -0.47
N VAL A 123 -12.44 11.86 -0.60
CA VAL A 123 -12.32 13.02 0.29
C VAL A 123 -13.53 13.95 0.14
N LEU A 124 -13.93 14.24 -1.08
CA LEU A 124 -14.97 15.21 -1.39
C LEU A 124 -16.40 14.64 -1.32
N SER A 125 -16.58 13.33 -1.49
CA SER A 125 -17.91 12.73 -1.44
C SER A 125 -18.50 12.74 -0.04
N SER A 126 -19.76 13.16 0.11
CA SER A 126 -20.52 13.06 1.37
C SER A 126 -20.81 11.61 1.78
N ASP A 127 -20.80 10.67 0.84
CA ASP A 127 -21.14 9.25 1.07
C ASP A 127 -20.02 8.48 1.77
N PHE A 128 -18.76 8.86 1.53
CA PHE A 128 -17.61 8.21 2.16
C PHE A 128 -17.39 8.72 3.58
N ARG A 129 -17.40 7.81 4.55
CA ARG A 129 -17.24 8.13 5.99
C ARG A 129 -15.79 8.16 6.47
N THR A 130 -14.86 7.65 5.70
CA THR A 130 -13.44 7.59 6.10
C THR A 130 -12.88 9.00 6.32
N GLY A 131 -12.31 9.24 7.49
CA GLY A 131 -11.77 10.56 7.87
C GLY A 131 -12.81 11.62 8.21
N LYS A 132 -14.11 11.28 8.22
CA LYS A 132 -15.22 12.17 8.52
C LYS A 132 -15.88 11.80 9.82
N ILE A 133 -16.36 12.83 10.54
CA ILE A 133 -17.09 12.67 11.81
C ILE A 133 -18.47 13.31 11.67
N THR A 134 -19.44 12.74 12.38
CA THR A 134 -20.75 13.40 12.57
C THR A 134 -20.68 14.25 13.82
N TYR A 135 -20.86 15.54 13.66
CA TYR A 135 -20.89 16.51 14.76
C TYR A 135 -22.32 16.96 15.04
N LYS A 136 -22.70 17.00 16.32
CA LYS A 136 -23.98 17.51 16.77
C LYS A 136 -23.80 18.90 17.34
N VAL A 137 -24.51 19.88 16.77
CA VAL A 137 -24.44 21.29 17.13
C VAL A 137 -24.87 21.51 18.58
N LYS A 138 -24.06 22.25 19.33
CA LYS A 138 -24.25 22.58 20.74
C LYS A 138 -24.70 24.04 20.89
N SER A 139 -25.24 24.37 22.06
CA SER A 139 -25.57 25.75 22.39
C SER A 139 -24.32 26.64 22.37
N GLY A 140 -24.41 27.78 21.69
CA GLY A 140 -23.33 28.75 21.52
C GLY A 140 -22.36 28.42 20.36
N ASP A 141 -22.59 27.36 19.59
CA ASP A 141 -21.81 27.09 18.41
C ASP A 141 -22.10 28.08 17.28
N SER A 142 -21.07 28.38 16.52
CA SER A 142 -21.13 29.02 15.21
C SER A 142 -20.31 28.23 14.20
N TYR A 143 -20.59 28.39 12.92
CA TYR A 143 -19.80 27.72 11.87
C TYR A 143 -18.30 28.00 11.99
N LEU A 144 -17.91 29.25 12.28
CA LEU A 144 -16.51 29.62 12.48
C LEU A 144 -15.88 28.93 13.70
N ALA A 145 -16.63 28.85 14.82
CA ALA A 145 -16.15 28.19 16.03
C ALA A 145 -16.01 26.67 15.82
N ILE A 146 -16.96 26.07 15.10
CA ILE A 146 -16.90 24.65 14.72
C ILE A 146 -15.70 24.41 13.78
N ALA A 147 -15.56 25.21 12.74
CA ALA A 147 -14.47 25.11 11.78
C ALA A 147 -13.10 25.20 12.46
N GLY A 148 -12.90 26.20 13.35
CA GLY A 148 -11.63 26.35 14.07
C GLY A 148 -11.35 25.20 15.05
N ARG A 149 -12.36 24.69 15.75
CA ARG A 149 -12.21 23.58 16.71
C ARG A 149 -11.88 22.26 16.05
N HIS A 150 -12.39 22.04 14.85
CA HIS A 150 -12.24 20.79 14.10
C HIS A 150 -11.22 20.89 12.96
N GLU A 151 -10.41 21.97 12.94
CA GLU A 151 -9.36 22.18 11.93
C GLU A 151 -9.85 22.01 10.50
N THR A 152 -11.04 22.54 10.22
CA THR A 152 -11.70 22.48 8.91
C THR A 152 -12.00 23.89 8.37
N SER A 153 -12.52 23.98 7.17
CA SER A 153 -12.95 25.25 6.57
C SER A 153 -14.47 25.34 6.48
N LEU A 154 -14.99 26.57 6.38
CA LEU A 154 -16.43 26.81 6.11
C LEU A 154 -16.84 26.16 4.79
N ASP A 155 -16.02 26.31 3.75
CA ASP A 155 -16.29 25.74 2.42
C ASP A 155 -16.39 24.21 2.49
N MET A 156 -15.51 23.55 3.28
CA MET A 156 -15.57 22.10 3.45
C MET A 156 -16.81 21.67 4.26
N ILE A 157 -17.18 22.42 5.30
CA ILE A 157 -18.42 22.16 6.04
C ILE A 157 -19.62 22.25 5.10
N MET A 158 -19.68 23.32 4.30
CA MET A 158 -20.79 23.51 3.34
C MET A 158 -20.80 22.38 2.30
N HIS A 159 -19.65 22.03 1.75
CA HIS A 159 -19.53 21.00 0.73
C HIS A 159 -19.97 19.61 1.23
N LEU A 160 -19.46 19.18 2.39
CA LEU A 160 -19.78 17.85 2.96
C LEU A 160 -21.24 17.71 3.44
N ASN A 161 -21.96 18.82 3.59
CA ASN A 161 -23.35 18.83 4.03
C ASN A 161 -24.32 19.33 2.95
N ASP A 162 -23.88 19.36 1.68
CA ASP A 162 -24.67 19.79 0.52
C ASP A 162 -25.37 21.17 0.73
N MET A 163 -24.64 22.09 1.37
CA MET A 163 -25.15 23.44 1.67
C MET A 163 -24.66 24.42 0.61
N MET A 164 -25.61 25.01 -0.13
CA MET A 164 -25.34 26.13 -1.06
C MET A 164 -25.18 27.46 -0.32
N GLU A 165 -25.81 27.61 0.82
CA GLU A 165 -25.76 28.79 1.67
C GLU A 165 -25.68 28.36 3.14
N MET A 166 -25.06 29.20 3.97
CA MET A 166 -25.02 28.98 5.42
C MET A 166 -26.42 29.20 6.03
N LYS A 167 -27.00 28.12 6.55
CA LYS A 167 -28.26 28.12 7.25
C LYS A 167 -28.06 28.51 8.72
N ASN A 168 -29.13 28.99 9.38
CA ASN A 168 -29.08 29.19 10.83
C ASN A 168 -28.89 27.86 11.54
N LEU A 169 -27.84 27.78 12.36
CA LEU A 169 -27.56 26.60 13.18
C LEU A 169 -28.60 26.46 14.29
N LYS A 170 -29.14 25.27 14.46
CA LYS A 170 -29.99 24.90 15.58
C LYS A 170 -29.29 23.90 16.45
N VAL A 171 -29.44 24.03 17.76
CA VAL A 171 -28.92 23.05 18.72
C VAL A 171 -29.54 21.70 18.42
N GLY A 172 -28.69 20.70 18.26
CA GLY A 172 -29.07 19.35 17.91
C GLY A 172 -28.97 19.01 16.42
N ASP A 173 -28.75 19.97 15.53
CA ASP A 173 -28.49 19.71 14.13
C ASP A 173 -27.23 18.83 14.00
N GLU A 174 -27.25 17.91 13.05
CA GLU A 174 -26.09 17.03 12.75
C GLU A 174 -25.42 17.49 11.46
N MET A 175 -24.12 17.53 11.46
CA MET A 175 -23.33 17.85 10.28
C MET A 175 -22.10 16.96 10.16
N THR A 176 -21.70 16.69 8.92
CA THR A 176 -20.46 15.98 8.60
C THR A 176 -19.30 16.96 8.60
N LEU A 177 -18.24 16.63 9.34
CA LEU A 177 -17.01 17.40 9.39
C LEU A 177 -15.83 16.53 9.00
N MET A 178 -14.77 17.16 8.48
CA MET A 178 -13.48 16.53 8.18
C MET A 178 -12.36 17.51 8.51
N SER A 179 -11.33 17.05 9.21
CA SER A 179 -10.12 17.85 9.44
C SER A 179 -9.34 18.01 8.15
N LEU A 180 -8.75 19.20 7.94
CA LEU A 180 -7.93 19.54 6.77
C LEU A 180 -6.45 19.64 7.12
N ASN A 181 -5.94 18.72 7.92
CA ASN A 181 -4.54 18.68 8.30
C ASN A 181 -3.67 18.09 7.17
N TYR A 182 -3.51 18.86 6.09
CA TYR A 182 -2.77 18.46 4.91
C TYR A 182 -1.41 19.13 4.81
N ARG A 183 -0.45 18.39 4.23
CA ARG A 183 0.85 18.88 3.84
C ARG A 183 0.93 18.98 2.32
N ILE A 184 1.40 20.12 1.82
CA ILE A 184 1.70 20.32 0.41
C ILE A 184 3.20 20.06 0.20
N LEU A 185 3.50 19.19 -0.75
CA LEU A 185 4.88 18.95 -1.21
C LEU A 185 5.02 19.52 -2.62
N ILE A 186 5.95 20.46 -2.79
CA ILE A 186 6.24 21.08 -4.08
C ILE A 186 7.58 20.51 -4.56
N GLU A 187 7.57 19.84 -5.70
CA GLU A 187 8.73 19.24 -6.34
C GLU A 187 8.99 19.89 -7.71
N PRO A 188 9.72 21.03 -7.76
CA PRO A 188 9.92 21.78 -9.00
C PRO A 188 10.57 20.96 -10.10
N TYR A 189 11.53 20.10 -9.76
CA TYR A 189 12.24 19.24 -10.71
C TYR A 189 11.37 18.16 -11.34
N ARG A 190 10.27 17.80 -10.67
CA ARG A 190 9.26 16.85 -11.18
C ARG A 190 8.05 17.56 -11.77
N ASN A 191 8.05 18.89 -11.75
CA ASN A 191 6.89 19.69 -12.13
C ASN A 191 5.61 19.27 -11.42
N SER A 192 5.69 18.98 -10.11
CA SER A 192 4.60 18.39 -9.36
C SER A 192 4.35 19.14 -8.05
N ILE A 193 3.06 19.30 -7.74
CA ILE A 193 2.56 19.72 -6.42
C ILE A 193 1.66 18.60 -5.92
N SER A 194 2.02 17.98 -4.80
CA SER A 194 1.25 16.90 -4.21
C SER A 194 0.72 17.25 -2.83
N LEU A 195 -0.47 16.75 -2.53
CA LEU A 195 -1.16 16.90 -1.25
C LEU A 195 -1.08 15.60 -0.48
N TRP A 196 -0.72 15.67 0.79
CA TRP A 196 -0.53 14.53 1.67
C TRP A 196 -1.23 14.76 3.01
N GLU A 197 -1.83 13.71 3.54
CA GLU A 197 -2.31 13.60 4.92
C GLU A 197 -1.36 12.66 5.65
N ASP A 198 -0.49 13.20 6.50
CA ASP A 198 0.65 12.47 7.09
C ASP A 198 1.50 11.77 6.01
N ALA A 199 1.49 10.43 5.98
CA ALA A 199 2.16 9.61 4.98
C ALA A 199 1.25 9.16 3.83
N LYS A 200 -0.04 9.51 3.86
CA LYS A 200 -1.01 9.13 2.84
C LYS A 200 -1.01 10.15 1.70
N PHE A 201 -0.73 9.68 0.50
CA PHE A 201 -0.87 10.48 -0.73
C PHE A 201 -2.34 10.75 -1.02
N ILE A 202 -2.70 12.01 -1.25
CA ILE A 202 -4.07 12.41 -1.60
C ILE A 202 -4.18 12.70 -3.10
N CYS A 203 -3.48 13.71 -3.58
CA CYS A 203 -3.53 14.05 -4.99
C CYS A 203 -2.25 14.74 -5.46
N ASP A 204 -2.11 14.84 -6.77
CA ASP A 204 -0.97 15.44 -7.47
C ASP A 204 -1.47 16.31 -8.62
N TYR A 205 -0.85 17.48 -8.76
CA TYR A 205 -1.13 18.42 -9.84
C TYR A 205 0.18 18.83 -10.53
N PRO A 206 0.19 18.93 -11.86
CA PRO A 206 1.37 19.39 -12.58
C PRO A 206 1.60 20.89 -12.37
N ILE A 207 2.85 21.28 -12.18
CA ILE A 207 3.27 22.68 -12.20
C ILE A 207 3.38 23.11 -13.65
N LEU A 208 2.52 24.01 -14.08
CA LEU A 208 2.53 24.51 -15.46
C LEU A 208 3.66 25.53 -15.70
N LYS A 209 3.98 26.34 -14.69
CA LYS A 209 5.00 27.39 -14.79
C LYS A 209 5.53 27.78 -13.43
N ILE A 210 6.83 27.92 -13.32
CA ILE A 210 7.50 28.50 -12.16
C ILE A 210 8.03 29.89 -12.59
N GLN A 211 7.71 30.93 -11.83
CA GLN A 211 8.22 32.28 -12.01
C GLN A 211 9.19 32.61 -10.87
N GLY A 212 10.39 33.05 -11.25
CA GLY A 212 11.45 33.40 -10.31
C GLY A 212 12.38 32.23 -9.98
N ALA A 213 13.26 32.45 -9.02
CA ALA A 213 14.20 31.42 -8.55
C ALA A 213 13.47 30.33 -7.73
N VAL A 214 13.81 29.07 -7.97
CA VAL A 214 13.35 27.97 -7.14
C VAL A 214 13.95 28.13 -5.73
N PRO A 215 13.14 28.22 -4.67
CA PRO A 215 13.67 28.36 -3.32
C PRO A 215 14.45 27.10 -2.92
N PRO A 216 15.43 27.24 -2.02
CA PRO A 216 16.13 26.07 -1.49
C PRO A 216 15.13 25.13 -0.78
N ALA A 217 15.50 23.86 -0.71
CA ALA A 217 14.67 22.86 0.00
C ALA A 217 14.46 23.29 1.46
N GLY A 218 13.22 23.26 1.90
CA GLY A 218 12.85 23.67 3.25
C GLY A 218 11.37 23.44 3.52
N THR A 219 10.99 23.55 4.78
CA THR A 219 9.61 23.45 5.24
C THR A 219 9.12 24.83 5.65
N THR A 220 7.92 25.19 5.22
CA THR A 220 7.24 26.43 5.61
C THR A 220 5.77 26.16 5.87
N THR A 221 5.12 27.10 6.56
CA THR A 221 3.69 27.04 6.82
C THR A 221 2.97 28.15 6.03
N ILE A 222 1.77 27.88 5.57
CA ILE A 222 0.93 28.87 4.95
C ILE A 222 0.37 29.79 6.05
N ALA A 223 0.93 31.00 6.14
CA ALA A 223 0.56 31.95 7.19
C ALA A 223 -0.78 32.66 6.92
N SER A 224 -1.08 32.95 5.66
CA SER A 224 -2.35 33.59 5.26
C SER A 224 -2.65 33.34 3.80
N ARG A 225 -3.94 33.34 3.48
CA ARG A 225 -4.46 33.37 2.10
C ARG A 225 -4.92 34.80 1.78
N ARG A 226 -4.39 35.40 0.71
CA ARG A 226 -4.85 36.67 0.15
C ARG A 226 -5.71 36.42 -1.07
#